data_a70a7324e2fb1263f4196cfc3deff61e
#
_entry.id   a70a7324e2fb1263f4196cfc3deff61e
#
_cell.length_a   1.000
_cell.length_b   1.000
_cell.length_c   1.000
_cell.angle_alpha   90.00
_cell.angle_beta   90.00
_cell.angle_gamma   90.00
#
_symmetry.space_group_name_H-M   'P 1'
#
loop_
_entity.id
_entity.type
_entity.pdbx_description
1 polymer ?
#
loop_
_entity_poly.entity_id
_entity_poly.type
_entity_poly.pdbx_seq_one_letter_code
_entity_poly.pdbx_strand_id
1 'polypeptide(L)'
;MIFVDTNILYHIIHKTPSTDKALTILEENPGDYVIDTVVHNEIIYASTMHYLEHKHGVKGAYSARKWIKRHGYPKEVIDAVRELIKRLNIRLISSIYTEGELYKVLIEFRLLPSDAIIALTCKHYGINTILTFDGDFKRVPWLKVVP
;
A
#
# COMPACT_ATOMS: atom_id res chain seq x y z
N MET A 1 6.30 -15.82 0.27
CA MET A 1 5.76 -14.48 -0.07
C MET A 1 5.74 -13.60 1.17
N ILE A 2 6.11 -12.36 1.01
CA ILE A 2 6.08 -11.32 2.04
C ILE A 2 5.21 -10.18 1.52
N PHE A 3 4.20 -9.79 2.25
CA PHE A 3 3.31 -8.70 1.86
C PHE A 3 3.95 -7.35 2.21
N VAL A 4 3.89 -6.39 1.29
CA VAL A 4 4.41 -5.03 1.50
C VAL A 4 3.25 -4.04 1.51
N ASP A 5 3.11 -3.32 2.60
CA ASP A 5 2.05 -2.34 2.78
C ASP A 5 2.35 -1.01 2.08
N THR A 6 1.31 -0.26 1.80
CA THR A 6 1.36 1.05 1.13
C THR A 6 2.33 2.01 1.81
N ASN A 7 2.37 2.05 3.15
CA ASN A 7 3.22 3.01 3.87
C ASN A 7 4.71 2.76 3.66
N ILE A 8 5.17 1.53 3.50
CA ILE A 8 6.57 1.22 3.16
C ILE A 8 6.90 1.79 1.77
N LEU A 9 6.05 1.53 0.78
CA LEU A 9 6.25 1.99 -0.59
C LEU A 9 6.19 3.52 -0.71
N TYR A 10 5.27 4.14 0.02
CA TYR A 10 5.09 5.60 0.05
C TYR A 10 6.37 6.32 0.50
N HIS A 11 6.97 5.86 1.60
CA HIS A 11 8.19 6.47 2.11
C HIS A 11 9.38 6.32 1.15
N ILE A 12 9.45 5.23 0.40
CA ILE A 12 10.52 5.02 -0.58
C ILE A 12 10.32 5.91 -1.81
N ILE A 13 9.10 6.02 -2.34
CA ILE A 13 8.80 6.86 -3.51
C ILE A 13 9.04 8.34 -3.20
N HIS A 14 8.56 8.82 -2.05
CA HIS A 14 8.50 10.25 -1.76
C HIS A 14 9.68 10.77 -0.94
N LYS A 15 10.65 9.91 -0.62
CA LYS A 15 11.88 10.28 0.10
C LYS A 15 11.58 11.09 1.37
N THR A 16 10.87 10.48 2.28
CA THR A 16 10.50 11.05 3.57
C THR A 16 11.58 10.78 4.64
N PRO A 17 11.47 11.33 5.86
CA PRO A 17 12.36 10.96 6.97
C PRO A 17 12.36 9.46 7.34
N SER A 18 11.33 8.71 6.94
CA SER A 18 11.20 7.27 7.17
C SER A 18 11.72 6.38 6.03
N THR A 19 12.29 6.97 4.97
CA THR A 19 12.78 6.22 3.80
C THR A 19 13.87 5.22 4.17
N ASP A 20 14.86 5.64 4.94
CA ASP A 20 15.96 4.75 5.33
C ASP A 20 15.45 3.57 6.17
N LYS A 21 14.51 3.82 7.08
CA LYS A 21 13.86 2.75 7.85
C LYS A 21 13.09 1.79 6.94
N ALA A 22 12.35 2.30 5.96
CA ALA A 22 11.60 1.46 5.02
C ALA A 22 12.53 0.59 4.17
N LEU A 23 13.65 1.13 3.71
CA LEU A 23 14.68 0.36 2.97
C LEU A 23 15.33 -0.71 3.85
N THR A 24 15.70 -0.36 5.07
CA THR A 24 16.28 -1.32 6.05
C THR A 24 15.35 -2.49 6.29
N ILE A 25 14.04 -2.25 6.46
CA ILE A 25 13.04 -3.32 6.64
C ILE A 25 13.05 -4.30 5.45
N LEU A 26 13.10 -3.80 4.22
CA LEU A 26 13.20 -4.65 3.03
C LEU A 26 14.51 -5.44 3.00
N GLU A 27 15.64 -4.80 3.28
CA GLU A 27 16.96 -5.42 3.27
C GLU A 27 17.10 -6.54 4.31
N GLU A 28 16.54 -6.33 5.51
CA GLU A 28 16.56 -7.29 6.62
C GLU A 28 15.56 -8.44 6.44
N ASN A 29 14.58 -8.28 5.56
CA ASN A 29 13.52 -9.27 5.29
C ASN A 29 13.45 -9.64 3.81
N PRO A 30 14.52 -10.22 3.24
CA PRO A 30 14.53 -10.58 1.82
C PRO A 30 13.51 -11.70 1.52
N GLY A 31 12.85 -11.62 0.37
CA GLY A 31 11.90 -12.64 -0.06
C GLY A 31 11.11 -12.23 -1.30
N ASP A 32 10.10 -13.04 -1.63
CA ASP A 32 9.16 -12.75 -2.72
C ASP A 32 8.17 -11.68 -2.24
N TYR A 33 8.40 -10.44 -2.59
CA TYR A 33 7.52 -9.35 -2.24
C TYR A 33 6.24 -9.35 -3.08
N VAL A 34 5.12 -9.17 -2.42
CA VAL A 34 3.82 -9.04 -3.08
C VAL A 34 3.04 -7.85 -2.52
N ILE A 35 2.23 -7.27 -3.38
CA ILE A 35 1.15 -6.34 -3.03
C ILE A 35 -0.14 -6.81 -3.67
N ASP A 36 -1.27 -6.43 -3.12
CA ASP A 36 -2.56 -6.71 -3.75
C ASP A 36 -3.12 -5.48 -4.48
N THR A 37 -4.30 -5.65 -5.05
CA THR A 37 -4.97 -4.57 -5.80
C THR A 37 -5.36 -3.39 -4.90
N VAL A 38 -5.56 -3.60 -3.60
CA VAL A 38 -5.82 -2.51 -2.64
C VAL A 38 -4.57 -1.64 -2.48
N VAL A 39 -3.43 -2.24 -2.14
CA VAL A 39 -2.16 -1.51 -1.99
C VAL A 39 -1.77 -0.83 -3.30
N HIS A 40 -1.93 -1.50 -4.45
CA HIS A 40 -1.64 -0.90 -5.75
C HIS A 40 -2.49 0.36 -6.01
N ASN A 41 -3.78 0.30 -5.71
CA ASN A 41 -4.67 1.45 -5.83
C ASN A 41 -4.29 2.58 -4.84
N GLU A 42 -3.99 2.23 -3.60
CA GLU A 42 -3.63 3.19 -2.55
C GLU A 42 -2.32 3.93 -2.87
N ILE A 43 -1.29 3.23 -3.34
CA ILE A 43 -0.01 3.87 -3.65
C ILE A 43 -0.12 4.82 -4.85
N ILE A 44 -0.94 4.47 -5.86
CA ILE A 44 -1.23 5.38 -6.98
C ILE A 44 -1.97 6.61 -6.47
N TYR A 45 -3.01 6.42 -5.66
CA TYR A 45 -3.78 7.53 -5.11
C TYR A 45 -2.94 8.45 -4.23
N ALA A 46 -2.23 7.90 -3.25
CA ALA A 46 -1.38 8.66 -2.34
C ALA A 46 -0.28 9.42 -3.08
N SER A 47 0.35 8.79 -4.08
CA SER A 47 1.38 9.42 -4.90
C SER A 47 0.81 10.52 -5.80
N THR A 48 -0.40 10.35 -6.32
CA THR A 48 -1.10 11.37 -7.10
C THR A 48 -1.38 12.61 -6.23
N MET A 49 -1.91 12.40 -5.03
CA MET A 49 -2.21 13.49 -4.10
C MET A 49 -0.94 14.23 -3.68
N HIS A 50 0.13 13.49 -3.37
CA HIS A 50 1.43 14.05 -3.03
C HIS A 50 2.00 14.90 -4.19
N TYR A 51 2.02 14.38 -5.40
CA TYR A 51 2.50 15.07 -6.60
C TYR A 51 1.74 16.37 -6.87
N LEU A 52 0.40 16.30 -6.85
CA LEU A 52 -0.44 17.47 -7.12
C LEU A 52 -0.28 18.56 -6.05
N GLU A 53 -0.16 18.17 -4.79
CA GLU A 53 0.05 19.13 -3.71
C GLU A 53 1.42 19.81 -3.79
N HIS A 54 2.48 19.02 -3.91
CA HIS A 54 3.85 19.54 -3.84
C HIS A 54 4.30 20.23 -5.14
N LYS A 55 3.82 19.79 -6.30
CA LYS A 55 4.24 20.36 -7.59
C LYS A 55 3.29 21.41 -8.14
N HIS A 56 2.00 21.32 -7.84
CA HIS A 56 0.96 22.19 -8.40
C HIS A 56 0.13 22.93 -7.35
N GLY A 57 0.40 22.72 -6.06
CA GLY A 57 -0.36 23.37 -4.98
C GLY A 57 -1.84 22.95 -4.90
N VAL A 58 -2.18 21.79 -5.47
CA VAL A 58 -3.55 21.26 -5.50
C VAL A 58 -3.77 20.36 -4.30
N LYS A 59 -4.71 20.72 -3.42
CA LYS A 59 -5.04 20.00 -2.20
C LYS A 59 -6.45 19.41 -2.23
N GLY A 60 -6.57 18.16 -1.75
CA GLY A 60 -7.83 17.48 -1.58
C GLY A 60 -8.34 16.79 -2.84
N ALA A 61 -9.20 15.78 -2.64
CA ALA A 61 -9.70 14.92 -3.71
C ALA A 61 -10.53 15.65 -4.76
N TYR A 62 -11.34 16.63 -4.32
CA TYR A 62 -12.18 17.40 -5.23
C TYR A 62 -11.33 18.24 -6.20
N SER A 63 -10.34 18.98 -5.68
CA SER A 63 -9.44 19.79 -6.50
C SER A 63 -8.54 18.94 -7.38
N ALA A 64 -8.06 17.80 -6.89
CA ALA A 64 -7.28 16.83 -7.67
C ALA A 64 -8.08 16.29 -8.86
N ARG A 65 -9.35 15.93 -8.65
CA ARG A 65 -10.25 15.47 -9.72
C ARG A 65 -10.44 16.53 -10.81
N LYS A 66 -10.64 17.78 -10.43
CA LYS A 66 -10.76 18.92 -11.37
C LYS A 66 -9.48 19.13 -12.15
N TRP A 67 -8.33 19.07 -11.48
CA TRP A 67 -7.04 19.24 -12.11
C TRP A 67 -6.78 18.14 -13.16
N ILE A 68 -7.02 16.87 -12.80
CA ILE A 68 -6.86 15.72 -13.71
C ILE A 68 -7.78 15.83 -14.92
N LYS A 69 -9.03 16.22 -14.70
CA LYS A 69 -10.00 16.41 -15.80
C LYS A 69 -9.53 17.46 -16.80
N ARG A 70 -8.86 18.51 -16.34
CA ARG A 70 -8.38 19.62 -17.16
C ARG A 70 -7.04 19.32 -17.84
N HIS A 71 -6.10 18.67 -17.15
CA HIS A 71 -4.70 18.50 -17.58
C HIS A 71 -4.33 17.08 -17.97
N GLY A 72 -5.21 16.09 -17.73
CA GLY A 72 -4.88 14.68 -17.84
C GLY A 72 -4.23 14.10 -16.59
N TYR A 73 -4.12 12.79 -16.54
CA TYR A 73 -3.50 12.09 -15.42
C TYR A 73 -1.98 12.32 -15.44
N PRO A 74 -1.34 12.65 -14.30
CA PRO A 74 0.09 12.90 -14.27
C PRO A 74 0.88 11.60 -14.53
N LYS A 75 1.47 11.50 -15.71
CA LYS A 75 2.24 10.33 -16.14
C LYS A 75 3.41 10.04 -15.20
N GLU A 76 4.02 11.06 -14.62
CA GLU A 76 5.12 10.98 -13.68
C GLU A 76 4.79 10.09 -12.47
N VAL A 77 3.55 10.14 -11.98
CA VAL A 77 3.07 9.30 -10.87
C VAL A 77 3.06 7.82 -11.28
N ILE A 78 2.49 7.54 -12.45
CA ILE A 78 2.42 6.17 -12.98
C ILE A 78 3.82 5.60 -13.21
N ASP A 79 4.71 6.38 -13.79
CA ASP A 79 6.09 5.97 -14.06
C ASP A 79 6.85 5.70 -12.75
N ALA A 80 6.68 6.53 -11.72
CA ALA A 80 7.33 6.35 -10.42
C ALA A 80 6.85 5.07 -9.71
N VAL A 81 5.54 4.81 -9.69
CA VAL A 81 4.97 3.60 -9.09
C VAL A 81 5.44 2.35 -9.84
N ARG A 82 5.38 2.38 -11.17
CA ARG A 82 5.83 1.27 -12.03
C ARG A 82 7.31 0.96 -11.82
N GLU A 83 8.15 1.99 -11.79
CA GLU A 83 9.59 1.84 -11.58
C GLU A 83 9.91 1.24 -10.21
N LEU A 84 9.22 1.67 -9.16
CA LEU A 84 9.41 1.11 -7.82
C LEU A 84 9.04 -0.38 -7.78
N ILE A 85 7.87 -0.74 -8.30
CA ILE A 85 7.41 -2.12 -8.36
C ILE A 85 8.41 -3.01 -9.10
N LYS A 86 8.92 -2.53 -10.24
CA LYS A 86 9.91 -3.24 -11.05
C LYS A 86 11.25 -3.38 -10.31
N ARG A 87 11.76 -2.28 -9.75
CA ARG A 87 13.06 -2.26 -9.06
C ARG A 87 13.10 -3.17 -7.85
N LEU A 88 12.02 -3.24 -7.08
CA LEU A 88 11.89 -4.12 -5.93
C LEU A 88 11.40 -5.53 -6.28
N ASN A 89 11.20 -5.81 -7.57
CA ASN A 89 10.66 -7.09 -8.07
C ASN A 89 9.36 -7.51 -7.34
N ILE A 90 8.46 -6.54 -7.10
CA ILE A 90 7.21 -6.78 -6.42
C ILE A 90 6.19 -7.38 -7.39
N ARG A 91 5.50 -8.43 -6.97
CA ARG A 91 4.43 -9.04 -7.74
C ARG A 91 3.07 -8.52 -7.27
N LEU A 92 2.22 -8.14 -8.22
CA LEU A 92 0.83 -7.78 -7.96
C LEU A 92 -0.03 -9.04 -7.95
N ILE A 93 -0.78 -9.24 -6.87
CA ILE A 93 -1.78 -10.31 -6.72
C ILE A 93 -3.18 -9.72 -6.60
N SER A 94 -4.21 -10.52 -6.88
CA SER A 94 -5.60 -10.09 -6.73
C SER A 94 -5.98 -10.06 -5.25
N SER A 95 -6.71 -9.04 -4.82
CA SER A 95 -7.35 -9.05 -3.50
C SER A 95 -8.44 -10.11 -3.46
N ILE A 96 -8.50 -10.89 -2.37
CA ILE A 96 -9.46 -11.99 -2.19
C ILE A 96 -10.15 -11.85 -0.84
N TYR A 97 -11.46 -11.75 -0.87
CA TYR A 97 -12.33 -11.80 0.30
C TYR A 97 -13.77 -12.12 -0.10
N THR A 98 -14.56 -12.61 0.85
CA THR A 98 -16.01 -12.65 0.73
C THR A 98 -16.64 -11.55 1.61
N GLU A 99 -17.88 -11.18 1.31
CA GLU A 99 -18.61 -10.18 2.09
C GLU A 99 -18.67 -10.56 3.58
N GLY A 100 -19.03 -11.82 3.88
CA GLY A 100 -19.14 -12.30 5.25
C GLY A 100 -17.81 -12.29 6.00
N GLU A 101 -16.71 -12.68 5.36
CA GLU A 101 -15.36 -12.60 5.94
C GLU A 101 -14.98 -11.16 6.25
N LEU A 102 -15.24 -10.24 5.32
CA LEU A 102 -14.91 -8.83 5.51
C LEU A 102 -15.61 -8.25 6.73
N TYR A 103 -16.93 -8.44 6.84
CA TYR A 103 -17.69 -7.92 7.97
C TYR A 103 -17.24 -8.52 9.31
N LYS A 104 -16.92 -9.81 9.34
CA LYS A 104 -16.40 -10.47 10.52
C LYS A 104 -15.04 -9.87 10.95
N VAL A 105 -14.12 -9.69 10.03
CA VAL A 105 -12.78 -9.14 10.30
C VAL A 105 -12.85 -7.69 10.77
N LEU A 106 -13.70 -6.87 10.14
CA LEU A 106 -13.92 -5.48 10.57
C LEU A 106 -14.37 -5.41 12.04
N ILE A 107 -15.32 -6.24 12.43
CA ILE A 107 -15.89 -6.26 13.78
C ILE A 107 -14.90 -6.85 14.78
N GLU A 108 -14.32 -8.00 14.46
CA GLU A 108 -13.47 -8.76 15.38
C GLU A 108 -12.13 -8.07 15.63
N PHE A 109 -11.47 -7.60 14.58
CA PHE A 109 -10.13 -7.01 14.69
C PHE A 109 -10.10 -5.49 14.64
N ARG A 110 -11.23 -4.84 14.45
CA ARG A 110 -11.37 -3.37 14.43
C ARG A 110 -10.42 -2.71 13.42
N LEU A 111 -10.33 -3.30 12.23
CA LEU A 111 -9.55 -2.77 11.11
C LEU A 111 -10.40 -1.83 10.26
N LEU A 112 -9.74 -0.93 9.53
CA LEU A 112 -10.38 -0.22 8.43
C LEU A 112 -10.63 -1.17 7.24
N PRO A 113 -11.57 -0.86 6.34
CA PRO A 113 -11.92 -1.76 5.23
C PRO A 113 -10.74 -2.20 4.36
N SER A 114 -9.86 -1.28 3.97
CA SER A 114 -8.68 -1.61 3.19
C SER A 114 -7.76 -2.61 3.92
N ASP A 115 -7.47 -2.35 5.19
CA ASP A 115 -6.62 -3.21 6.01
C ASP A 115 -7.23 -4.60 6.21
N ALA A 116 -8.55 -4.65 6.39
CA ALA A 116 -9.29 -5.91 6.49
C ALA A 116 -9.19 -6.75 5.20
N ILE A 117 -9.29 -6.10 4.03
CA ILE A 117 -9.13 -6.78 2.73
C ILE A 117 -7.69 -7.28 2.57
N ILE A 118 -6.69 -6.48 2.91
CA ILE A 118 -5.29 -6.89 2.90
C ILE A 118 -5.07 -8.11 3.80
N ALA A 119 -5.56 -8.07 5.03
CA ALA A 119 -5.43 -9.17 5.98
C ALA A 119 -6.09 -10.48 5.46
N LEU A 120 -7.27 -10.38 4.85
CA LEU A 120 -7.96 -11.51 4.24
C LEU A 120 -7.24 -12.04 3.00
N THR A 121 -6.74 -11.16 2.16
CA THR A 121 -5.92 -11.52 1.00
C THR A 121 -4.68 -12.31 1.45
N CYS A 122 -3.97 -11.82 2.46
CA CYS A 122 -2.85 -12.55 3.05
C CYS A 122 -3.26 -13.95 3.53
N LYS A 123 -4.40 -14.07 4.23
CA LYS A 123 -4.93 -15.35 4.70
C LYS A 123 -5.16 -16.33 3.55
N HIS A 124 -5.85 -15.88 2.50
CA HIS A 124 -6.19 -16.73 1.35
C HIS A 124 -4.97 -17.18 0.54
N TYR A 125 -3.93 -16.37 0.47
CA TYR A 125 -2.67 -16.74 -0.18
C TYR A 125 -1.67 -17.46 0.73
N GLY A 126 -2.00 -17.67 2.01
CA GLY A 126 -1.07 -18.27 2.97
C GLY A 126 0.13 -17.38 3.31
N ILE A 127 -0.02 -16.06 3.18
CA ILE A 127 1.00 -15.08 3.52
C ILE A 127 0.90 -14.77 5.01
N ASN A 128 1.96 -15.02 5.75
CA ASN A 128 2.00 -14.82 7.20
C ASN A 128 2.89 -13.65 7.65
N THR A 129 3.52 -12.94 6.74
CA THR A 129 4.41 -11.82 7.08
C THR A 129 4.00 -10.58 6.28
N ILE A 130 3.83 -9.47 6.98
CA ILE A 130 3.55 -8.16 6.40
C ILE A 130 4.59 -7.14 6.87
N LEU A 131 5.18 -6.41 5.92
CA LEU A 131 6.06 -5.27 6.17
C LEU A 131 5.21 -4.01 6.22
N THR A 132 5.10 -3.40 7.38
CA THR A 132 4.27 -2.22 7.59
C THR A 132 4.68 -1.45 8.83
N PHE A 133 4.49 -0.13 8.81
CA PHE A 133 4.58 0.71 10.00
C PHE A 133 3.27 0.76 10.81
N ASP A 134 2.19 0.18 10.28
CA ASP A 134 0.90 0.19 10.93
C ASP A 134 0.81 -0.92 11.99
N GLY A 135 0.66 -0.52 13.25
CA GLY A 135 0.49 -1.45 14.37
C GLY A 135 -0.87 -2.14 14.41
N ASP A 136 -1.86 -1.68 13.64
CA ASP A 136 -3.20 -2.24 13.65
C ASP A 136 -3.24 -3.70 13.17
N PHE A 137 -2.35 -4.06 12.25
CA PHE A 137 -2.19 -5.45 11.79
C PHE A 137 -1.74 -6.43 12.88
N LYS A 138 -1.20 -5.96 14.02
CA LYS A 138 -0.86 -6.81 15.17
C LYS A 138 -2.08 -7.48 15.80
N ARG A 139 -3.30 -6.95 15.53
CA ARG A 139 -4.55 -7.58 15.99
C ARG A 139 -4.96 -8.79 15.16
N VAL A 140 -4.30 -9.01 14.02
CA VAL A 140 -4.61 -10.10 13.08
C VAL A 140 -3.78 -11.34 13.43
N PRO A 141 -4.39 -12.44 13.90
CA PRO A 141 -3.64 -13.56 14.49
C PRO A 141 -2.80 -14.38 13.51
N TRP A 142 -3.08 -14.28 12.20
CA TRP A 142 -2.31 -15.00 11.17
C TRP A 142 -1.18 -14.16 10.55
N LEU A 143 -1.00 -12.90 10.97
CA LEU A 143 0.02 -12.01 10.44
C LEU A 143 1.13 -11.73 11.47
N LYS A 144 2.36 -11.91 11.04
CA LYS A 144 3.55 -11.38 11.70
C LYS A 144 3.83 -9.99 11.12
N VAL A 145 3.72 -8.98 11.94
CA VAL A 145 4.02 -7.59 11.56
C VAL A 145 5.51 -7.33 11.73
N VAL A 146 6.15 -6.85 10.68
CA VAL A 146 7.55 -6.38 10.70
C VAL A 146 7.52 -4.87 10.47
N PRO A 147 7.81 -4.06 11.53
CA PRO A 147 7.82 -2.61 11.46
C PRO A 147 9.15 -2.05 10.97
#